data_456e2277aadad8c38fd6a4010ca576a7
#
_entry.id   456e2277aadad8c38fd6a4010ca576a7
#
_cell.length_a   1.000
_cell.length_b   1.000
_cell.length_c   1.000
_cell.angle_alpha   90.00
_cell.angle_beta   90.00
_cell.angle_gamma   90.00
#
_symmetry.space_group_name_H-M   'P 1'
#
loop_
_entity.id
_entity.type
_entity.pdbx_description
1 polymer ?
#
loop_
_entity_poly.entity_id
_entity_poly.type
_entity_poly.pdbx_seq_one_letter_code
_entity_poly.pdbx_strand_id
1 'polypeptide(L)'
;HEEAVCAWLLQWAEDHDLEAWQDDVKNVFIKKPATPGMEDRQTVVLQSHVDMVCQKNNDTEFDFMKEGIKMYVDGDWVRAEGTTLGADNGIGVATILATLESSDIPHPPLEALFTIDEETGMTGALGLKAGHLEATILLNLDTEDDDEISIGCAGGVDLTSTGTYDPEATSKQDTTGLKVTVKGGSGGHSGMDIHKGIANANKLINRVLLEAIEHVDIRVSEIDGGGLRNAIPREANAIVVASEQDMADLDTALATTAAEIIAEYKTTDP
;
A
#
# COMPACT_ATOMS: atom_id res chain seq x y z
N HIS A 1 9.30 6.21 -11.91
CA HIS A 1 9.45 4.75 -11.80
C HIS A 1 8.71 4.06 -12.94
N GLU A 2 7.56 4.59 -13.35
CA GLU A 2 6.66 4.01 -14.37
C GLU A 2 7.04 4.37 -15.82
N GLU A 3 8.10 5.15 -16.03
CA GLU A 3 8.50 5.62 -17.38
C GLU A 3 8.68 4.49 -18.39
N ALA A 4 9.23 3.36 -17.96
CA ALA A 4 9.47 2.23 -18.85
C ALA A 4 8.16 1.56 -19.29
N VAL A 5 7.19 1.35 -18.39
CA VAL A 5 5.90 0.76 -18.74
C VAL A 5 5.04 1.74 -19.53
N CYS A 6 5.09 3.04 -19.22
CA CYS A 6 4.40 4.05 -20.02
C CYS A 6 4.94 4.13 -21.46
N ALA A 7 6.27 4.10 -21.62
CA ALA A 7 6.88 4.06 -22.94
C ALA A 7 6.52 2.78 -23.71
N TRP A 8 6.48 1.63 -23.01
CA TRP A 8 6.03 0.37 -23.59
C TRP A 8 4.57 0.40 -24.04
N LEU A 9 3.66 1.01 -23.25
CA LEU A 9 2.25 1.17 -23.62
C LEU A 9 2.07 2.02 -24.88
N LEU A 10 2.83 3.10 -25.01
CA LEU A 10 2.81 3.94 -26.23
C LEU A 10 3.31 3.17 -27.45
N GLN A 11 4.41 2.41 -27.32
CA GLN A 11 4.92 1.57 -28.40
C GLN A 11 3.95 0.44 -28.73
N TRP A 12 3.34 -0.19 -27.72
CA TRP A 12 2.34 -1.23 -27.92
C TRP A 12 1.14 -0.71 -28.71
N ALA A 13 0.66 0.50 -28.41
CA ALA A 13 -0.43 1.12 -29.16
C ALA A 13 -0.05 1.41 -30.62
N GLU A 14 1.17 1.90 -30.86
CA GLU A 14 1.69 2.11 -32.22
C GLU A 14 1.76 0.79 -32.99
N ASP A 15 2.24 -0.28 -32.39
CA ASP A 15 2.34 -1.63 -32.99
C ASP A 15 0.94 -2.21 -33.34
N HIS A 16 -0.12 -1.70 -32.73
CA HIS A 16 -1.52 -2.10 -32.98
C HIS A 16 -2.34 -1.07 -33.78
N ASP A 17 -1.67 -0.09 -34.40
CA ASP A 17 -2.31 0.98 -35.17
C ASP A 17 -3.36 1.78 -34.39
N LEU A 18 -3.17 1.96 -33.05
CA LEU A 18 -4.05 2.72 -32.17
C LEU A 18 -3.49 4.11 -31.88
N GLU A 19 -4.39 5.11 -31.79
CA GLU A 19 -4.01 6.45 -31.35
C GLU A 19 -3.66 6.43 -29.86
N ALA A 20 -2.47 6.94 -29.51
CA ALA A 20 -2.02 7.03 -28.12
C ALA A 20 -1.22 8.31 -27.86
N TRP A 21 -1.30 8.81 -26.64
CA TRP A 21 -0.52 9.95 -26.17
C TRP A 21 -0.31 9.89 -24.65
N GLN A 22 0.53 10.78 -24.16
CA GLN A 22 0.83 10.96 -22.75
C GLN A 22 0.57 12.40 -22.33
N ASP A 23 0.01 12.61 -21.13
CA ASP A 23 -0.16 13.95 -20.58
C ASP A 23 1.09 14.46 -19.84
N ASP A 24 0.97 15.69 -19.29
CA ASP A 24 2.07 16.35 -18.56
C ASP A 24 2.51 15.60 -17.29
N VAL A 25 1.58 14.86 -16.68
CA VAL A 25 1.84 14.08 -15.46
C VAL A 25 2.17 12.61 -15.74
N LYS A 26 2.28 12.24 -17.01
CA LYS A 26 2.70 10.91 -17.49
C LYS A 26 1.60 9.84 -17.54
N ASN A 27 0.32 10.18 -17.36
CA ASN A 27 -0.74 9.24 -17.70
C ASN A 27 -0.69 8.90 -19.20
N VAL A 28 -1.02 7.66 -19.53
CA VAL A 28 -1.09 7.20 -20.94
C VAL A 28 -2.54 7.02 -21.34
N PHE A 29 -2.87 7.49 -22.53
CA PHE A 29 -4.18 7.38 -23.15
C PHE A 29 -4.08 6.60 -24.45
N ILE A 30 -5.05 5.73 -24.70
CA ILE A 30 -5.17 4.99 -25.97
C ILE A 30 -6.63 5.06 -26.42
N LYS A 31 -6.86 5.34 -27.71
CA LYS A 31 -8.20 5.31 -28.31
C LYS A 31 -8.37 4.15 -29.27
N LYS A 32 -9.53 3.51 -29.22
CA LYS A 32 -9.94 2.48 -30.18
C LYS A 32 -11.29 2.83 -30.78
N PRO A 33 -11.43 2.90 -32.12
CA PRO A 33 -12.72 3.08 -32.78
C PRO A 33 -13.70 1.97 -32.42
N ALA A 34 -15.01 2.27 -32.47
CA ALA A 34 -16.05 1.28 -32.27
C ALA A 34 -15.97 0.13 -33.27
N THR A 35 -16.46 -1.02 -32.87
CA THR A 35 -16.74 -2.12 -33.82
C THR A 35 -17.93 -1.79 -34.71
N PRO A 36 -18.02 -2.35 -35.95
CA PRO A 36 -19.10 -2.06 -36.87
C PRO A 36 -20.49 -2.23 -36.25
N GLY A 37 -21.33 -1.20 -36.36
CA GLY A 37 -22.68 -1.13 -35.80
C GLY A 37 -22.76 -0.66 -34.34
N MET A 38 -21.65 -0.21 -33.76
CA MET A 38 -21.57 0.34 -32.40
C MET A 38 -21.10 1.82 -32.37
N GLU A 39 -20.95 2.46 -33.53
CA GLU A 39 -20.34 3.77 -33.70
C GLU A 39 -21.15 4.90 -33.05
N ASP A 40 -22.46 4.76 -32.95
CA ASP A 40 -23.39 5.70 -32.34
C ASP A 40 -23.60 5.49 -30.82
N ARG A 41 -22.90 4.54 -30.24
CA ARG A 41 -22.94 4.27 -28.80
C ARG A 41 -22.07 5.26 -28.03
N GLN A 42 -22.39 5.46 -26.75
CA GLN A 42 -21.58 6.29 -25.85
C GLN A 42 -20.17 5.70 -25.70
N THR A 43 -19.17 6.56 -25.80
CA THR A 43 -17.77 6.21 -25.52
C THR A 43 -17.60 5.77 -24.08
N VAL A 44 -16.80 4.74 -23.87
CA VAL A 44 -16.48 4.20 -22.54
C VAL A 44 -14.97 4.31 -22.33
N VAL A 45 -14.56 4.84 -21.17
CA VAL A 45 -13.17 4.79 -20.75
C VAL A 45 -12.96 3.60 -19.79
N LEU A 46 -11.95 2.80 -20.07
CA LEU A 46 -11.41 1.77 -19.22
C LEU A 46 -10.19 2.32 -18.50
N GLN A 47 -10.16 2.27 -17.15
CA GLN A 47 -9.09 2.87 -16.39
C GLN A 47 -8.42 1.83 -15.47
N SER A 48 -7.10 1.95 -15.37
CA SER A 48 -6.23 1.13 -14.52
C SER A 48 -4.97 1.91 -14.17
N HIS A 49 -4.24 1.54 -13.11
CA HIS A 49 -2.94 2.12 -12.80
C HIS A 49 -1.78 1.19 -13.19
N VAL A 50 -0.60 1.75 -13.43
CA VAL A 50 0.58 1.02 -13.94
C VAL A 50 1.72 0.89 -12.95
N ASP A 51 1.61 1.52 -11.80
CA ASP A 51 2.52 1.32 -10.67
C ASP A 51 2.09 0.12 -9.82
N MET A 52 2.90 -0.22 -8.85
CA MET A 52 2.64 -1.28 -7.89
C MET A 52 3.36 -0.99 -6.57
N VAL A 53 2.88 -1.57 -5.49
CA VAL A 53 3.60 -1.58 -4.22
C VAL A 53 4.90 -2.38 -4.36
N CYS A 54 6.04 -1.72 -4.26
CA CYS A 54 7.36 -2.34 -4.37
C CYS A 54 7.87 -2.80 -3.00
N GLN A 55 7.48 -4.00 -2.56
CA GLN A 55 7.91 -4.60 -1.29
C GLN A 55 8.54 -5.97 -1.51
N LYS A 56 9.50 -6.33 -0.64
CA LYS A 56 10.18 -7.63 -0.65
C LYS A 56 10.50 -8.09 0.77
N ASN A 57 10.72 -9.39 0.93
CA ASN A 57 11.22 -9.93 2.19
C ASN A 57 12.63 -9.40 2.48
N ASN A 58 12.99 -9.29 3.75
CA ASN A 58 14.28 -8.75 4.16
C ASN A 58 15.49 -9.58 3.69
N ASP A 59 15.29 -10.87 3.48
CA ASP A 59 16.28 -11.82 2.99
C ASP A 59 16.29 -11.97 1.47
N THR A 60 15.41 -11.26 0.75
CA THR A 60 15.32 -11.31 -0.72
C THR A 60 16.22 -10.24 -1.34
N GLU A 61 17.18 -10.66 -2.15
CA GLU A 61 17.95 -9.77 -3.01
C GLU A 61 17.18 -9.53 -4.31
N PHE A 62 16.64 -8.32 -4.47
CA PHE A 62 15.86 -7.93 -5.64
C PHE A 62 15.92 -6.41 -5.85
N ASP A 63 16.07 -5.96 -7.09
CA ASP A 63 16.08 -4.54 -7.46
C ASP A 63 14.91 -4.24 -8.41
N PHE A 64 13.83 -3.68 -7.87
CA PHE A 64 12.63 -3.30 -8.64
C PHE A 64 12.89 -2.33 -9.79
N MET A 65 14.04 -1.66 -9.82
CA MET A 65 14.42 -0.76 -10.91
C MET A 65 15.09 -1.47 -12.08
N LYS A 66 15.48 -2.74 -11.92
CA LYS A 66 16.28 -3.48 -12.91
C LYS A 66 15.72 -4.86 -13.25
N GLU A 67 14.96 -5.45 -12.35
CA GLU A 67 14.50 -6.83 -12.48
C GLU A 67 12.98 -6.87 -12.66
N GLY A 68 12.51 -7.79 -13.50
CA GLY A 68 11.09 -8.14 -13.59
C GLY A 68 10.70 -9.10 -12.47
N ILE A 69 9.45 -9.05 -12.04
CA ILE A 69 8.92 -9.91 -10.98
C ILE A 69 9.08 -11.39 -11.35
N LYS A 70 9.68 -12.17 -10.46
CA LYS A 70 9.87 -13.62 -10.64
C LYS A 70 8.61 -14.35 -10.21
N MET A 71 7.74 -14.64 -11.16
CA MET A 71 6.47 -15.29 -10.92
C MET A 71 6.58 -16.81 -11.03
N TYR A 72 5.78 -17.52 -10.23
CA TYR A 72 5.62 -18.97 -10.32
C TYR A 72 4.17 -19.41 -10.04
N VAL A 73 3.81 -20.59 -10.54
CA VAL A 73 2.48 -21.19 -10.33
C VAL A 73 2.52 -22.08 -9.09
N ASP A 74 1.59 -21.85 -8.17
CA ASP A 74 1.39 -22.63 -6.94
C ASP A 74 -0.08 -23.08 -6.87
N GLY A 75 -0.37 -24.26 -7.38
CA GLY A 75 -1.73 -24.76 -7.54
C GLY A 75 -2.55 -23.88 -8.49
N ASP A 76 -3.60 -23.27 -7.99
CA ASP A 76 -4.48 -22.37 -8.75
C ASP A 76 -4.04 -20.88 -8.65
N TRP A 77 -2.89 -20.61 -8.02
CA TRP A 77 -2.40 -19.28 -7.75
C TRP A 77 -1.14 -18.96 -8.58
N VAL A 78 -0.99 -17.70 -8.97
CA VAL A 78 0.28 -17.12 -9.41
C VAL A 78 0.86 -16.32 -8.25
N ARG A 79 2.11 -16.61 -7.90
CA ARG A 79 2.84 -15.96 -6.81
C ARG A 79 4.13 -15.33 -7.29
N ALA A 80 4.67 -14.40 -6.49
CA ALA A 80 5.99 -13.81 -6.68
C ALA A 80 7.01 -14.39 -5.68
N GLU A 81 8.25 -14.56 -6.12
CA GLU A 81 9.34 -15.10 -5.31
C GLU A 81 9.93 -14.02 -4.41
N GLY A 82 9.45 -13.96 -3.17
CA GLY A 82 9.97 -13.05 -2.14
C GLY A 82 9.66 -11.56 -2.31
N THR A 83 8.83 -11.22 -3.29
CA THR A 83 8.38 -9.84 -3.57
C THR A 83 6.87 -9.75 -3.65
N THR A 84 6.35 -8.52 -3.70
CA THR A 84 4.99 -8.24 -4.18
C THR A 84 4.85 -8.66 -5.65
N LEU A 85 3.62 -9.01 -6.08
CA LEU A 85 3.33 -9.52 -7.41
C LEU A 85 3.02 -8.42 -8.43
N GLY A 86 2.30 -7.37 -8.01
CA GLY A 86 1.79 -6.31 -8.90
C GLY A 86 0.57 -6.72 -9.71
N ALA A 87 -0.20 -7.73 -9.26
CA ALA A 87 -1.48 -8.08 -9.87
C ALA A 87 -2.50 -6.94 -9.72
N ASP A 88 -2.41 -6.21 -8.64
CA ASP A 88 -2.93 -4.88 -8.41
C ASP A 88 -1.92 -3.85 -8.97
N ASN A 89 -2.20 -3.15 -10.08
CA ASN A 89 -3.35 -3.34 -10.97
C ASN A 89 -2.94 -3.93 -12.34
N GLY A 90 -1.93 -4.79 -12.36
CA GLY A 90 -1.43 -5.45 -13.59
C GLY A 90 -2.52 -6.25 -14.32
N ILE A 91 -3.50 -6.81 -13.58
CA ILE A 91 -4.62 -7.56 -14.17
C ILE A 91 -5.58 -6.60 -14.90
N GLY A 92 -5.85 -5.42 -14.34
CA GLY A 92 -6.65 -4.40 -15.00
C GLY A 92 -5.97 -3.89 -16.27
N VAL A 93 -4.67 -3.61 -16.22
CA VAL A 93 -3.86 -3.24 -17.40
C VAL A 93 -3.96 -4.32 -18.49
N ALA A 94 -3.75 -5.58 -18.14
CA ALA A 94 -3.81 -6.70 -19.08
C ALA A 94 -5.21 -6.86 -19.69
N THR A 95 -6.27 -6.68 -18.91
CA THR A 95 -7.67 -6.75 -19.36
C THR A 95 -7.98 -5.64 -20.37
N ILE A 96 -7.52 -4.41 -20.11
CA ILE A 96 -7.66 -3.28 -21.05
C ILE A 96 -6.93 -3.60 -22.37
N LEU A 97 -5.67 -4.02 -22.30
CA LEU A 97 -4.88 -4.33 -23.48
C LEU A 97 -5.49 -5.48 -24.31
N ALA A 98 -5.94 -6.56 -23.67
CA ALA A 98 -6.64 -7.64 -24.34
C ALA A 98 -7.93 -7.20 -25.02
N THR A 99 -8.68 -6.26 -24.42
CA THR A 99 -9.88 -5.67 -25.01
C THR A 99 -9.53 -4.78 -26.20
N LEU A 100 -8.46 -4.00 -26.09
CA LEU A 100 -7.98 -3.16 -27.19
C LEU A 100 -7.41 -3.97 -28.36
N GLU A 101 -6.73 -5.09 -28.10
CA GLU A 101 -6.18 -5.98 -29.14
C GLU A 101 -7.28 -6.80 -29.82
N SER A 102 -8.35 -7.17 -29.09
CA SER A 102 -9.39 -8.07 -29.61
C SER A 102 -10.07 -7.53 -30.85
N SER A 103 -10.29 -8.41 -31.83
CA SER A 103 -11.06 -8.16 -33.07
C SER A 103 -12.47 -8.73 -33.03
N ASP A 104 -12.83 -9.54 -32.00
CA ASP A 104 -14.06 -10.31 -31.90
C ASP A 104 -14.96 -9.90 -30.72
N ILE A 105 -14.50 -9.01 -29.87
CA ILE A 105 -15.33 -8.41 -28.80
C ILE A 105 -16.06 -7.20 -29.36
N PRO A 106 -17.40 -7.21 -29.49
CA PRO A 106 -18.15 -6.02 -29.90
C PRO A 106 -18.06 -4.92 -28.83
N HIS A 107 -17.72 -3.70 -29.21
CA HIS A 107 -17.56 -2.59 -28.27
C HIS A 107 -17.92 -1.24 -28.89
N PRO A 108 -18.39 -0.25 -28.09
CA PRO A 108 -18.51 1.14 -28.47
C PRO A 108 -17.13 1.76 -28.74
N PRO A 109 -17.05 3.05 -29.10
CA PRO A 109 -15.75 3.74 -29.05
C PRO A 109 -15.15 3.59 -27.66
N LEU A 110 -13.86 3.18 -27.58
CA LEU A 110 -13.15 2.99 -26.30
C LEU A 110 -12.05 4.02 -26.14
N GLU A 111 -11.91 4.48 -24.94
CA GLU A 111 -10.74 5.17 -24.41
C GLU A 111 -10.12 4.30 -23.32
N ALA A 112 -8.80 4.18 -23.28
CA ALA A 112 -8.07 3.60 -22.16
C ALA A 112 -7.30 4.70 -21.47
N LEU A 113 -7.34 4.69 -20.13
CA LEU A 113 -6.60 5.59 -19.27
C LEU A 113 -5.73 4.75 -18.33
N PHE A 114 -4.42 4.89 -18.47
CA PHE A 114 -3.45 4.29 -17.58
C PHE A 114 -2.84 5.38 -16.71
N THR A 115 -3.17 5.35 -15.42
CA THR A 115 -2.66 6.34 -14.45
C THR A 115 -1.38 5.86 -13.80
N ILE A 116 -0.59 6.80 -13.26
CA ILE A 116 0.64 6.54 -12.53
C ILE A 116 0.47 6.89 -11.06
N ASP A 117 1.37 6.32 -10.21
CA ASP A 117 1.54 6.69 -8.80
C ASP A 117 0.24 6.60 -7.99
N GLU A 118 -0.57 5.57 -8.22
CA GLU A 118 -1.79 5.31 -7.46
C GLU A 118 -1.45 4.96 -6.02
N GLU A 119 -0.51 4.03 -5.84
CA GLU A 119 -0.15 3.37 -4.59
C GLU A 119 0.53 4.30 -3.56
N THR A 120 1.06 5.44 -3.99
CA THR A 120 1.81 6.32 -3.09
C THR A 120 1.32 7.76 -3.04
N GLY A 121 0.84 8.31 -4.15
CA GLY A 121 0.48 9.73 -4.20
C GLY A 121 -0.69 10.11 -5.08
N MET A 122 -1.23 9.18 -5.87
CA MET A 122 -2.28 9.44 -6.87
C MET A 122 -1.95 10.58 -7.83
N THR A 123 -0.67 10.80 -8.10
CA THR A 123 -0.17 11.93 -8.89
C THR A 123 -0.82 11.97 -10.26
N GLY A 124 -0.99 10.80 -10.91
CA GLY A 124 -1.63 10.68 -12.20
C GLY A 124 -3.09 11.12 -12.16
N ALA A 125 -3.88 10.58 -11.23
CA ALA A 125 -5.31 10.90 -11.11
C ALA A 125 -5.54 12.36 -10.69
N LEU A 126 -4.80 12.85 -9.70
CA LEU A 126 -4.92 14.24 -9.20
C LEU A 126 -4.44 15.28 -10.23
N GLY A 127 -3.48 14.92 -11.07
CA GLY A 127 -2.94 15.78 -12.11
C GLY A 127 -3.69 15.74 -13.43
N LEU A 128 -4.66 14.83 -13.59
CA LEU A 128 -5.45 14.68 -14.80
C LEU A 128 -6.23 15.96 -15.10
N LYS A 129 -6.04 16.50 -16.32
CA LYS A 129 -6.73 17.70 -16.79
C LYS A 129 -7.92 17.36 -17.67
N ALA A 130 -8.91 18.22 -17.68
CA ALA A 130 -10.04 18.10 -18.59
C ALA A 130 -9.59 18.19 -20.06
N GLY A 131 -10.30 17.50 -20.95
CA GLY A 131 -10.07 17.53 -22.39
C GLY A 131 -9.25 16.37 -22.96
N HIS A 132 -8.74 15.47 -22.13
CA HIS A 132 -8.09 14.25 -22.58
C HIS A 132 -9.08 13.13 -22.90
N LEU A 133 -10.23 13.10 -22.24
CA LEU A 133 -11.28 12.09 -22.38
C LEU A 133 -12.56 12.71 -22.92
N GLU A 134 -13.24 12.00 -23.79
CA GLU A 134 -14.56 12.34 -24.33
C GLU A 134 -15.67 11.48 -23.69
N ALA A 135 -15.31 10.33 -23.12
CA ALA A 135 -16.23 9.41 -22.48
C ALA A 135 -16.92 10.02 -21.26
N THR A 136 -18.17 9.62 -21.05
CA THR A 136 -18.97 9.95 -19.86
C THR A 136 -19.24 8.75 -18.97
N ILE A 137 -18.79 7.56 -19.40
CA ILE A 137 -18.85 6.31 -18.65
C ILE A 137 -17.41 5.88 -18.39
N LEU A 138 -17.06 5.74 -17.12
CA LEU A 138 -15.76 5.23 -16.70
C LEU A 138 -15.93 3.87 -16.00
N LEU A 139 -15.18 2.90 -16.46
CA LEU A 139 -15.03 1.60 -15.80
C LEU A 139 -13.59 1.53 -15.23
N ASN A 140 -13.50 1.66 -13.92
CA ASN A 140 -12.25 1.46 -13.20
C ASN A 140 -12.09 -0.05 -12.95
N LEU A 141 -10.94 -0.61 -13.38
CA LEU A 141 -10.63 -2.03 -13.26
C LEU A 141 -9.73 -2.32 -12.05
N ASP A 142 -9.80 -1.44 -11.08
CA ASP A 142 -9.03 -1.50 -9.85
C ASP A 142 -9.94 -1.95 -8.70
N THR A 143 -10.30 -3.23 -8.73
CA THR A 143 -11.16 -3.87 -7.74
C THR A 143 -10.62 -5.24 -7.38
N GLU A 144 -10.72 -5.61 -6.11
CA GLU A 144 -10.31 -6.93 -5.62
C GLU A 144 -11.46 -7.94 -5.66
N ASP A 145 -12.71 -7.47 -5.60
CA ASP A 145 -13.90 -8.30 -5.62
C ASP A 145 -14.36 -8.53 -7.07
N ASP A 146 -14.47 -9.81 -7.47
CA ASP A 146 -14.80 -10.20 -8.84
C ASP A 146 -16.32 -10.39 -9.09
N ASP A 147 -17.13 -10.25 -8.06
CA ASP A 147 -18.60 -10.43 -8.08
C ASP A 147 -19.37 -9.14 -7.75
N GLU A 148 -18.71 -8.02 -7.53
CA GLU A 148 -19.33 -6.73 -7.21
C GLU A 148 -18.98 -5.62 -8.22
N ILE A 149 -19.92 -4.70 -8.40
CA ILE A 149 -19.71 -3.43 -9.11
C ILE A 149 -19.92 -2.30 -8.12
N SER A 150 -18.85 -1.63 -7.72
CA SER A 150 -18.89 -0.50 -6.79
C SER A 150 -19.09 0.83 -7.54
N ILE A 151 -19.94 1.71 -6.99
CA ILE A 151 -20.25 3.04 -7.56
C ILE A 151 -19.80 4.17 -6.61
N GLY A 152 -18.71 3.98 -5.91
CA GLY A 152 -18.17 4.96 -4.98
C GLY A 152 -16.87 4.48 -4.40
N CYS A 153 -16.21 5.36 -3.67
CA CYS A 153 -14.98 5.03 -2.95
C CYS A 153 -15.00 5.65 -1.55
N ALA A 154 -14.19 5.08 -0.65
CA ALA A 154 -13.93 5.71 0.64
C ALA A 154 -13.09 6.96 0.44
N GLY A 155 -13.30 7.94 1.33
CA GLY A 155 -12.40 9.09 1.44
C GLY A 155 -11.46 8.90 2.61
N GLY A 156 -10.32 9.59 2.55
CA GLY A 156 -9.33 9.60 3.63
C GLY A 156 -8.76 10.99 3.86
N VAL A 157 -8.16 11.17 5.03
CA VAL A 157 -7.38 12.35 5.35
C VAL A 157 -6.12 11.94 6.10
N ASP A 158 -4.98 12.42 5.64
CA ASP A 158 -3.72 12.25 6.35
C ASP A 158 -3.51 13.40 7.33
N LEU A 159 -3.22 13.07 8.58
CA LEU A 159 -2.87 14.03 9.61
C LEU A 159 -1.45 13.74 10.11
N THR A 160 -0.54 14.68 9.88
CA THR A 160 0.83 14.62 10.41
C THR A 160 0.96 15.58 11.58
N SER A 161 1.36 15.05 12.75
CA SER A 161 1.69 15.84 13.92
C SER A 161 3.20 15.83 14.12
N THR A 162 3.80 17.01 14.21
CA THR A 162 5.24 17.17 14.43
C THR A 162 5.48 17.89 15.76
N GLY A 163 6.26 17.24 16.63
CA GLY A 163 6.70 17.82 17.89
C GLY A 163 8.21 17.97 17.94
N THR A 164 8.70 18.94 18.71
CA THR A 164 10.12 19.10 19.06
C THR A 164 10.29 19.01 20.57
N TYR A 165 11.39 18.43 20.99
CA TYR A 165 11.73 18.32 22.41
C TYR A 165 13.24 18.53 22.58
N ASP A 166 13.62 19.01 23.76
CA ASP A 166 15.04 19.08 24.15
C ASP A 166 15.43 17.76 24.80
N PRO A 167 16.50 17.10 24.32
CA PRO A 167 16.96 15.85 24.90
C PRO A 167 17.50 16.07 26.31
N GLU A 168 17.07 15.24 27.28
CA GLU A 168 17.63 15.22 28.61
C GLU A 168 18.84 14.26 28.65
N ALA A 169 19.95 14.70 29.25
CA ALA A 169 21.09 13.85 29.51
C ALA A 169 20.79 12.92 30.70
N THR A 170 20.82 11.63 30.48
CA THR A 170 20.76 10.64 31.59
C THR A 170 22.13 10.45 32.20
N SER A 171 22.19 10.18 33.52
CA SER A 171 23.42 9.76 34.17
C SER A 171 23.89 8.42 33.59
N LYS A 172 25.16 8.32 33.21
CA LYS A 172 25.76 7.03 32.79
C LYS A 172 26.02 6.08 33.94
N GLN A 173 25.90 6.56 35.16
CA GLN A 173 26.03 5.75 36.38
C GLN A 173 24.65 5.32 36.84
N ASP A 174 24.49 4.07 37.12
CA ASP A 174 23.29 3.45 37.67
C ASP A 174 22.05 3.48 36.74
N THR A 175 22.25 3.55 35.42
CA THR A 175 21.15 3.43 34.44
C THR A 175 21.44 2.38 33.39
N THR A 176 20.37 1.66 32.98
CA THR A 176 20.42 0.61 31.95
C THR A 176 19.43 0.94 30.82
N GLY A 177 19.90 0.72 29.58
CA GLY A 177 19.05 0.81 28.39
C GLY A 177 18.37 -0.54 28.11
N LEU A 178 17.07 -0.51 27.80
CA LEU A 178 16.27 -1.67 27.45
C LEU A 178 15.60 -1.42 26.10
N LYS A 179 15.65 -2.41 25.20
CA LYS A 179 14.84 -2.40 23.98
C LYS A 179 13.54 -3.16 24.22
N VAL A 180 12.43 -2.47 24.06
CA VAL A 180 11.08 -3.03 24.08
C VAL A 180 10.62 -3.20 22.63
N THR A 181 10.13 -4.39 22.28
CA THR A 181 9.68 -4.70 20.91
C THR A 181 8.30 -5.32 20.96
N VAL A 182 7.39 -4.75 20.19
CA VAL A 182 6.11 -5.37 19.82
C VAL A 182 6.25 -5.90 18.41
N LYS A 183 5.94 -7.17 18.18
CA LYS A 183 6.03 -7.83 16.87
C LYS A 183 5.04 -8.98 16.75
N GLY A 184 4.85 -9.47 15.51
CA GLY A 184 3.98 -10.61 15.25
C GLY A 184 2.54 -10.21 14.93
N GLY A 185 2.24 -8.92 14.79
CA GLY A 185 0.92 -8.47 14.36
C GLY A 185 0.58 -8.97 12.94
N SER A 186 -0.67 -9.33 12.71
CA SER A 186 -1.19 -9.78 11.40
C SER A 186 -1.06 -8.70 10.34
N GLY A 187 -1.26 -7.44 10.73
CA GLY A 187 -1.30 -6.32 9.81
C GLY A 187 -2.55 -6.33 8.94
N GLY A 188 -2.68 -5.34 8.08
CA GLY A 188 -3.81 -5.20 7.16
C GLY A 188 -3.91 -3.79 6.62
N HIS A 189 -4.86 -3.56 5.73
CA HIS A 189 -5.15 -2.24 5.18
C HIS A 189 -5.84 -1.36 6.25
N SER A 190 -5.34 -0.13 6.44
CA SER A 190 -5.85 0.78 7.49
C SER A 190 -7.30 1.21 7.30
N GLY A 191 -7.85 1.10 6.10
CA GLY A 191 -9.25 1.33 5.77
C GLY A 191 -10.05 0.03 5.76
N MET A 192 -9.75 -0.87 4.83
CA MET A 192 -10.54 -2.10 4.58
C MET A 192 -10.51 -3.08 5.75
N ASP A 193 -9.39 -3.21 6.47
CA ASP A 193 -9.24 -4.19 7.55
C ASP A 193 -9.44 -3.61 8.95
N ILE A 194 -9.66 -2.29 9.08
CA ILE A 194 -9.78 -1.63 10.39
C ILE A 194 -10.92 -2.20 11.25
N HIS A 195 -11.98 -2.69 10.62
CA HIS A 195 -13.14 -3.29 11.29
C HIS A 195 -12.85 -4.67 11.89
N LYS A 196 -11.76 -5.34 11.46
CA LYS A 196 -11.37 -6.68 11.93
C LYS A 196 -10.79 -6.70 13.35
N GLY A 197 -10.47 -5.51 13.91
CA GLY A 197 -9.92 -5.39 15.26
C GLY A 197 -8.49 -5.91 15.39
N ILE A 198 -7.72 -5.88 14.31
CA ILE A 198 -6.32 -6.32 14.25
C ILE A 198 -5.44 -5.41 15.13
N ALA A 199 -4.44 -5.99 15.76
CA ALA A 199 -3.51 -5.30 16.63
C ALA A 199 -2.69 -4.25 15.86
N ASN A 200 -2.61 -3.05 16.42
CA ASN A 200 -1.77 -1.96 15.90
C ASN A 200 -0.54 -1.82 16.83
N ALA A 201 0.63 -2.21 16.33
CA ALA A 201 1.86 -2.25 17.13
C ALA A 201 2.24 -0.89 17.73
N ASN A 202 1.94 0.24 17.05
CA ASN A 202 2.18 1.57 17.58
C ASN A 202 1.30 1.88 18.79
N LYS A 203 0.05 1.43 18.78
CA LYS A 203 -0.83 1.56 19.94
C LYS A 203 -0.39 0.65 21.08
N LEU A 204 0.05 -0.56 20.76
CA LEU A 204 0.49 -1.52 21.76
C LEU A 204 1.80 -1.09 22.46
N ILE A 205 2.80 -0.63 21.70
CA ILE A 205 4.05 -0.13 22.30
C ILE A 205 3.77 1.08 23.21
N ASN A 206 2.88 1.99 22.79
CA ASN A 206 2.48 3.11 23.62
C ASN A 206 1.77 2.66 24.92
N ARG A 207 0.86 1.67 24.84
CA ARG A 207 0.19 1.10 26.03
C ARG A 207 1.20 0.48 27.01
N VAL A 208 2.15 -0.28 26.48
CA VAL A 208 3.22 -0.88 27.27
C VAL A 208 4.08 0.17 27.97
N LEU A 209 4.46 1.23 27.27
CA LEU A 209 5.27 2.30 27.85
C LEU A 209 4.50 3.15 28.87
N LEU A 210 3.22 3.44 28.60
CA LEU A 210 2.39 4.17 29.54
C LEU A 210 2.18 3.41 30.86
N GLU A 211 1.95 2.10 30.80
CA GLU A 211 1.84 1.28 32.00
C GLU A 211 3.17 1.22 32.76
N ALA A 212 4.29 1.11 32.03
CA ALA A 212 5.61 1.10 32.64
C ALA A 212 5.90 2.41 33.41
N ILE A 213 5.50 3.57 32.89
CA ILE A 213 5.70 4.89 33.52
C ILE A 213 4.95 5.01 34.84
N GLU A 214 3.81 4.36 35.02
CA GLU A 214 3.04 4.39 36.26
C GLU A 214 3.79 3.68 37.43
N HIS A 215 4.73 2.79 37.11
CA HIS A 215 5.45 1.98 38.07
C HIS A 215 6.92 2.38 38.23
N VAL A 216 7.54 2.87 37.14
CA VAL A 216 8.98 3.13 37.09
C VAL A 216 9.27 4.44 36.33
N ASP A 217 10.22 5.22 36.81
CA ASP A 217 10.70 6.43 36.11
C ASP A 217 11.57 6.00 34.92
N ILE A 218 10.94 5.82 33.76
CA ILE A 218 11.63 5.53 32.49
C ILE A 218 11.80 6.82 31.66
N ARG A 219 12.84 6.83 30.83
CA ARG A 219 13.03 7.81 29.77
C ARG A 219 13.06 7.13 28.43
N VAL A 220 12.30 7.64 27.47
CA VAL A 220 12.29 7.12 26.11
C VAL A 220 13.41 7.80 25.31
N SER A 221 14.34 6.99 24.82
CA SER A 221 15.45 7.45 23.97
C SER A 221 15.08 7.44 22.50
N GLU A 222 14.33 6.41 22.08
CA GLU A 222 13.91 6.21 20.71
C GLU A 222 12.58 5.46 20.69
N ILE A 223 11.72 5.79 19.74
CA ILE A 223 10.52 5.03 19.42
C ILE A 223 10.34 5.03 17.92
N ASP A 224 10.12 3.85 17.34
CA ASP A 224 9.94 3.65 15.93
C ASP A 224 8.87 2.58 15.67
N GLY A 225 8.04 2.80 14.65
CA GLY A 225 7.03 1.84 14.24
C GLY A 225 6.11 2.37 13.17
N GLY A 226 5.64 1.45 12.33
CA GLY A 226 4.84 1.78 11.15
C GLY A 226 5.68 2.36 10.02
N GLY A 227 5.50 1.89 8.81
CA GLY A 227 6.24 2.36 7.63
C GLY A 227 5.31 2.95 6.56
N LEU A 228 4.08 2.46 6.50
CA LEU A 228 3.10 2.85 5.51
C LEU A 228 1.84 3.39 6.20
N ARG A 229 1.35 4.56 5.76
CA ARG A 229 0.16 5.20 6.35
C ARG A 229 -1.14 4.45 6.07
N ASN A 230 -1.20 3.68 4.99
CA ASN A 230 -2.34 2.84 4.63
C ASN A 230 -2.24 1.41 5.20
N ALA A 231 -1.23 1.10 6.02
CA ALA A 231 -1.05 -0.21 6.63
C ALA A 231 -1.17 -0.15 8.17
N ILE A 232 -1.85 -1.13 8.76
CA ILE A 232 -1.87 -1.33 10.22
C ILE A 232 -0.48 -1.81 10.64
N PRO A 233 0.23 -1.08 11.53
CA PRO A 233 1.59 -1.44 11.94
C PRO A 233 1.67 -2.82 12.58
N ARG A 234 2.56 -3.67 12.07
CA ARG A 234 2.79 -5.03 12.55
C ARG A 234 3.86 -5.10 13.64
N GLU A 235 4.77 -4.13 13.64
CA GLU A 235 5.91 -4.06 14.52
C GLU A 235 6.13 -2.63 15.01
N ALA A 236 6.62 -2.51 16.26
CA ALA A 236 7.09 -1.25 16.82
C ALA A 236 8.20 -1.54 17.84
N ASN A 237 9.12 -0.59 17.97
CA ASN A 237 10.26 -0.68 18.86
C ASN A 237 10.38 0.60 19.69
N ALA A 238 10.85 0.45 20.93
CA ALA A 238 11.29 1.58 21.75
C ALA A 238 12.60 1.25 22.46
N ILE A 239 13.45 2.24 22.60
CA ILE A 239 14.61 2.16 23.50
C ILE A 239 14.30 3.05 24.70
N VAL A 240 14.28 2.45 25.87
CA VAL A 240 14.02 3.12 27.14
C VAL A 240 15.21 3.00 28.06
N VAL A 241 15.36 3.97 28.96
CA VAL A 241 16.39 4.00 29.99
C VAL A 241 15.72 4.08 31.33
N ALA A 242 16.13 3.22 32.26
CA ALA A 242 15.67 3.20 33.64
C ALA A 242 16.86 3.04 34.61
N SER A 243 16.63 3.30 35.90
CA SER A 243 17.60 2.98 36.96
C SER A 243 17.83 1.47 37.05
N GLU A 244 19.07 1.02 37.31
CA GLU A 244 19.35 -0.39 37.56
C GLU A 244 18.54 -0.96 38.74
N GLN A 245 18.19 -0.11 39.71
CA GLN A 245 17.40 -0.51 40.85
C GLN A 245 15.94 -0.82 40.50
N ASP A 246 15.42 -0.21 39.47
CA ASP A 246 14.01 -0.33 39.08
C ASP A 246 13.80 -1.39 37.98
N MET A 247 14.85 -2.04 37.50
CA MET A 247 14.76 -3.01 36.39
C MET A 247 13.82 -4.18 36.69
N ALA A 248 13.78 -4.68 37.95
CA ALA A 248 12.90 -5.78 38.29
C ALA A 248 11.42 -5.39 38.29
N ASP A 249 11.10 -4.17 38.71
CA ASP A 249 9.76 -3.63 38.68
C ASP A 249 9.35 -3.32 37.25
N LEU A 250 10.26 -2.79 36.44
CA LEU A 250 10.06 -2.56 35.01
C LEU A 250 9.75 -3.87 34.28
N ASP A 251 10.54 -4.92 34.47
CA ASP A 251 10.31 -6.23 33.85
C ASP A 251 8.93 -6.80 34.26
N THR A 252 8.53 -6.61 35.51
CA THR A 252 7.24 -7.08 36.01
C THR A 252 6.08 -6.31 35.33
N ALA A 253 6.18 -5.00 35.22
CA ALA A 253 5.16 -4.16 34.56
C ALA A 253 5.03 -4.53 33.07
N LEU A 254 6.17 -4.66 32.37
CA LEU A 254 6.20 -5.05 30.96
C LEU A 254 5.61 -6.44 30.73
N ALA A 255 5.98 -7.42 31.56
CA ALA A 255 5.48 -8.79 31.43
C ALA A 255 3.96 -8.89 31.71
N THR A 256 3.45 -8.14 32.70
CA THR A 256 2.02 -8.11 33.00
C THR A 256 1.23 -7.55 31.85
N THR A 257 1.63 -6.39 31.33
CA THR A 257 0.95 -5.74 30.20
C THR A 257 1.05 -6.59 28.92
N ALA A 258 2.18 -7.22 28.69
CA ALA A 258 2.35 -8.14 27.56
C ALA A 258 1.37 -9.33 27.63
N ALA A 259 1.20 -9.93 28.81
CA ALA A 259 0.26 -11.04 29.02
C ALA A 259 -1.20 -10.61 28.77
N GLU A 260 -1.59 -9.42 29.18
CA GLU A 260 -2.91 -8.87 28.92
C GLU A 260 -3.14 -8.63 27.43
N ILE A 261 -2.17 -8.04 26.73
CA ILE A 261 -2.22 -7.79 25.29
C ILE A 261 -2.36 -9.11 24.52
N ILE A 262 -1.53 -10.12 24.84
CA ILE A 262 -1.60 -11.45 24.21
C ILE A 262 -2.97 -12.08 24.43
N ALA A 263 -3.54 -11.95 25.61
CA ALA A 263 -4.89 -12.48 25.90
C ALA A 263 -5.99 -11.74 25.13
N GLU A 264 -5.86 -10.42 24.97
CA GLU A 264 -6.79 -9.58 24.24
C GLU A 264 -6.82 -9.90 22.75
N TYR A 265 -5.64 -10.01 22.12
CA TYR A 265 -5.51 -10.18 20.68
C TYR A 265 -5.36 -11.64 20.22
N LYS A 266 -5.52 -12.62 21.10
CA LYS A 266 -5.33 -14.05 20.79
C LYS A 266 -6.14 -14.60 19.58
N THR A 267 -7.20 -13.90 19.17
CA THR A 267 -8.07 -14.33 18.07
C THR A 267 -7.71 -13.65 16.75
N THR A 268 -7.30 -12.39 16.80
CA THR A 268 -6.98 -11.59 15.62
C THR A 268 -5.51 -11.64 15.25
N ASP A 269 -4.64 -11.83 16.25
CA ASP A 269 -3.18 -11.85 16.13
C ASP A 269 -2.60 -12.98 16.98
N PRO A 270 -2.83 -14.27 16.61
CA PRO A 270 -2.47 -15.47 17.41
C PRO A 270 -0.95 -15.71 17.50
#